data_d0a719298990061d380ae204d3108114
#
_entry.id   d0a719298990061d380ae204d3108114
#
_cell.length_a   1.000
_cell.length_b   1.000
_cell.length_c   1.000
_cell.angle_alpha   90.00
_cell.angle_beta   90.00
_cell.angle_gamma   90.00
#
_symmetry.space_group_name_H-M   'P 1'
#
loop_
_entity.id
_entity.type
_entity.pdbx_description
1 polymer ?
#
loop_
_entity_poly.entity_id
_entity_poly.type
_entity_poly.pdbx_seq_one_letter_code
_entity_poly.pdbx_strand_id
1 'polypeptide(L)'
;MQITDDRLLGGRLRLSQPARGHRAGTDGVLLAAAMPPDALRIADLGASSGLVGLAAALALPEARVTLFERETDLVALSRRNIEANALAARVEAVEADILARGALADFREAFDAVLTNPPFLEARRTRLSPTKAGAHALGADDGASLEAWMRRAASILKPRGQVVMIHRADSIETVLAAMHGRFGSLRLRFIHPRAGEDAIRLLVQGVKGSRGPLAIGSPLVLHEADGRFTAEAQAIHEGRARIAFSP
;
A
#
# COMPACT_ATOMS: atom_id res chain seq x y z
N MET A 1 -12.40 20.76 3.38
CA MET A 1 -11.30 20.29 2.50
C MET A 1 -11.63 20.59 1.05
N GLN A 2 -10.70 21.15 0.25
CA GLN A 2 -10.88 21.31 -1.21
C GLN A 2 -10.64 19.96 -1.89
N ILE A 3 -11.51 19.56 -2.85
CA ILE A 3 -11.54 18.24 -3.47
C ILE A 3 -11.36 18.37 -4.99
N THR A 4 -10.73 17.40 -5.62
CA THR A 4 -10.69 17.18 -7.08
C THR A 4 -11.31 15.83 -7.41
N ASP A 5 -11.95 15.72 -8.57
CA ASP A 5 -12.49 14.47 -9.08
C ASP A 5 -11.62 13.99 -10.26
N ASP A 6 -11.04 12.82 -10.10
CA ASP A 6 -10.13 12.22 -11.06
C ASP A 6 -10.71 10.91 -11.63
N ARG A 7 -10.25 10.53 -12.83
CA ARG A 7 -10.57 9.25 -13.45
C ARG A 7 -9.29 8.45 -13.62
N LEU A 8 -9.25 7.25 -13.01
CA LEU A 8 -8.10 6.36 -12.99
C LEU A 8 -8.46 5.02 -13.67
N LEU A 9 -7.46 4.17 -13.87
CA LEU A 9 -7.61 2.83 -14.46
C LEU A 9 -8.34 2.86 -15.82
N GLY A 10 -7.89 3.74 -16.73
CA GLY A 10 -8.53 3.90 -18.03
C GLY A 10 -9.95 4.48 -17.96
N GLY A 11 -10.26 5.24 -16.90
CA GLY A 11 -11.57 5.85 -16.67
C GLY A 11 -12.57 4.98 -15.91
N ARG A 12 -12.20 3.74 -15.54
CA ARG A 12 -13.08 2.80 -14.85
C ARG A 12 -13.27 3.12 -13.36
N LEU A 13 -12.35 3.85 -12.75
CA LEU A 13 -12.44 4.30 -11.37
C LEU A 13 -12.63 5.82 -11.31
N ARG A 14 -13.70 6.27 -10.67
CA ARG A 14 -13.92 7.67 -10.29
C ARG A 14 -13.41 7.87 -8.88
N LEU A 15 -12.53 8.85 -8.69
CA LEU A 15 -11.91 9.10 -7.38
C LEU A 15 -11.97 10.58 -7.04
N SER A 16 -12.75 10.92 -6.03
CA SER A 16 -12.66 12.21 -5.36
C SER A 16 -11.52 12.16 -4.34
N GLN A 17 -10.64 13.15 -4.36
CA GLN A 17 -9.49 13.19 -3.44
C GLN A 17 -9.11 14.63 -3.06
N PRO A 18 -8.34 14.84 -1.98
CA PRO A 18 -7.89 16.16 -1.58
C PRO A 18 -7.13 16.85 -2.72
N ALA A 19 -7.41 18.15 -2.94
CA ALA A 19 -6.70 18.93 -3.93
C ALA A 19 -5.22 19.17 -3.58
N ARG A 20 -4.86 19.05 -2.29
CA ARG A 20 -3.50 19.23 -1.74
C ARG A 20 -3.21 18.16 -0.69
N GLY A 21 -1.92 17.89 -0.45
CA GLY A 21 -1.46 16.87 0.51
C GLY A 21 -1.25 15.52 -0.15
N HIS A 22 -1.47 14.44 0.62
CA HIS A 22 -1.32 13.09 0.10
C HIS A 22 -2.42 12.80 -0.93
N ARG A 23 -2.02 12.57 -2.16
CA ARG A 23 -2.90 12.23 -3.28
C ARG A 23 -2.63 10.82 -3.76
N ALA A 24 -3.69 10.18 -4.16
CA ALA A 24 -3.62 8.90 -4.86
C ALA A 24 -2.84 9.08 -6.18
N GLY A 25 -1.85 8.24 -6.40
CA GLY A 25 -0.94 8.32 -7.54
C GLY A 25 -0.46 6.94 -7.97
N THR A 26 0.66 6.92 -8.67
CA THR A 26 1.30 5.71 -9.21
C THR A 26 1.47 4.62 -8.16
N ASP A 27 1.91 4.95 -6.94
CA ASP A 27 2.13 3.98 -5.87
C ASP A 27 0.86 3.17 -5.56
N GLY A 28 -0.31 3.85 -5.45
CA GLY A 28 -1.58 3.18 -5.18
C GLY A 28 -2.05 2.29 -6.34
N VAL A 29 -1.82 2.72 -7.58
CA VAL A 29 -2.15 1.92 -8.78
C VAL A 29 -1.27 0.66 -8.84
N LEU A 30 0.03 0.80 -8.61
CA LEU A 30 0.97 -0.32 -8.59
C LEU A 30 0.65 -1.31 -7.47
N LEU A 31 0.34 -0.81 -6.26
CA LEU A 31 -0.05 -1.65 -5.13
C LEU A 31 -1.33 -2.44 -5.43
N ALA A 32 -2.36 -1.78 -5.98
CA ALA A 32 -3.59 -2.46 -6.37
C ALA A 32 -3.36 -3.52 -7.46
N ALA A 33 -2.50 -3.23 -8.43
CA ALA A 33 -2.14 -4.18 -9.49
C ALA A 33 -1.37 -5.40 -8.96
N ALA A 34 -0.72 -5.29 -7.80
CA ALA A 34 0.08 -6.34 -7.15
C ALA A 34 -0.72 -7.23 -6.19
N MET A 35 -2.03 -7.00 -6.00
CA MET A 35 -2.86 -7.80 -5.09
C MET A 35 -2.91 -9.28 -5.47
N PRO A 36 -3.07 -10.20 -4.50
CA PRO A 36 -3.29 -11.62 -4.77
C PRO A 36 -4.55 -11.83 -5.63
N PRO A 37 -4.49 -12.65 -6.69
CA PRO A 37 -5.59 -12.80 -7.65
C PRO A 37 -6.83 -13.52 -7.11
N ASP A 38 -6.67 -14.29 -6.07
CA ASP A 38 -7.65 -15.22 -5.48
C ASP A 38 -8.17 -14.73 -4.11
N ALA A 39 -7.80 -13.52 -3.69
CA ALA A 39 -8.25 -12.97 -2.42
C ALA A 39 -9.74 -12.60 -2.46
N LEU A 40 -10.52 -13.15 -1.51
CA LEU A 40 -11.95 -12.89 -1.37
C LEU A 40 -12.26 -11.86 -0.29
N ARG A 41 -11.41 -11.72 0.72
CA ARG A 41 -11.54 -10.70 1.78
C ARG A 41 -10.25 -9.90 1.87
N ILE A 42 -10.34 -8.64 1.53
CA ILE A 42 -9.18 -7.74 1.40
C ILE A 42 -9.31 -6.58 2.39
N ALA A 43 -8.25 -6.28 3.12
CA ALA A 43 -8.12 -5.06 3.89
C ALA A 43 -7.14 -4.10 3.19
N ASP A 44 -7.52 -2.82 3.10
CA ASP A 44 -6.64 -1.71 2.69
C ASP A 44 -6.31 -0.91 3.95
N LEU A 45 -5.07 -1.00 4.43
CA LEU A 45 -4.64 -0.32 5.66
C LEU A 45 -4.01 1.04 5.35
N GLY A 46 -4.61 2.11 5.88
CA GLY A 46 -4.27 3.49 5.57
C GLY A 46 -4.82 3.89 4.20
N ALA A 47 -6.10 3.61 3.99
CA ALA A 47 -6.73 3.67 2.68
C ALA A 47 -6.82 5.08 2.08
N SER A 48 -6.65 6.14 2.88
CA SER A 48 -6.80 7.54 2.43
C SER A 48 -8.17 7.73 1.72
N SER A 49 -8.20 8.17 0.47
CA SER A 49 -9.43 8.31 -0.32
C SER A 49 -9.95 7.00 -0.93
N GLY A 50 -9.30 5.86 -0.67
CA GLY A 50 -9.76 4.52 -1.04
C GLY A 50 -9.26 3.98 -2.38
N LEU A 51 -8.27 4.62 -3.03
CA LEU A 51 -7.79 4.18 -4.36
C LEU A 51 -7.49 2.69 -4.42
N VAL A 52 -6.67 2.18 -3.49
CA VAL A 52 -6.14 0.82 -3.55
C VAL A 52 -7.26 -0.21 -3.40
N GLY A 53 -8.08 -0.07 -2.36
CA GLY A 53 -9.17 -0.99 -2.10
C GLY A 53 -10.28 -0.92 -3.16
N LEU A 54 -10.61 0.26 -3.68
CA LEU A 54 -11.60 0.41 -4.77
C LEU A 54 -11.08 -0.23 -6.08
N ALA A 55 -9.80 -0.03 -6.41
CA ALA A 55 -9.18 -0.67 -7.56
C ALA A 55 -9.15 -2.20 -7.41
N ALA A 56 -8.87 -2.71 -6.21
CA ALA A 56 -8.95 -4.13 -5.90
C ALA A 56 -10.38 -4.67 -6.09
N ALA A 57 -11.39 -3.97 -5.58
CA ALA A 57 -12.79 -4.37 -5.75
C ALA A 57 -13.25 -4.37 -7.21
N LEU A 58 -12.76 -3.46 -8.05
CA LEU A 58 -13.05 -3.44 -9.49
C LEU A 58 -12.39 -4.61 -10.23
N ALA A 59 -11.18 -4.99 -9.82
CA ALA A 59 -10.42 -6.05 -10.46
C ALA A 59 -10.81 -7.47 -10.00
N LEU A 60 -11.43 -7.59 -8.80
CA LEU A 60 -11.90 -8.84 -8.21
C LEU A 60 -13.40 -8.72 -7.86
N PRO A 61 -14.31 -9.03 -8.78
CA PRO A 61 -15.76 -8.83 -8.60
C PRO A 61 -16.37 -9.58 -7.41
N GLU A 62 -15.79 -10.70 -7.01
CA GLU A 62 -16.26 -11.51 -5.88
C GLU A 62 -15.67 -11.07 -4.53
N ALA A 63 -14.64 -10.21 -4.55
CA ALA A 63 -13.98 -9.80 -3.32
C ALA A 63 -14.81 -8.78 -2.53
N ARG A 64 -14.75 -8.92 -1.19
CA ARG A 64 -15.20 -7.90 -0.23
C ARG A 64 -13.97 -7.15 0.29
N VAL A 65 -14.07 -5.84 0.36
CA VAL A 65 -12.96 -4.96 0.73
C VAL A 65 -13.34 -4.07 1.88
N THR A 66 -12.48 -4.01 2.90
CA THR A 66 -12.62 -3.08 4.03
C THR A 66 -11.47 -2.07 3.97
N LEU A 67 -11.81 -0.78 3.89
CA LEU A 67 -10.89 0.35 3.89
C LEU A 67 -10.73 0.86 5.32
N PHE A 68 -9.52 0.80 5.87
CA PHE A 68 -9.23 1.34 7.20
C PHE A 68 -8.48 2.67 7.08
N GLU A 69 -9.07 3.72 7.63
CA GLU A 69 -8.48 5.06 7.63
C GLU A 69 -8.80 5.76 8.97
N ARG A 70 -7.88 6.54 9.50
CA ARG A 70 -8.06 7.22 10.79
C ARG A 70 -8.64 8.63 10.67
N GLU A 71 -8.41 9.28 9.53
CA GLU A 71 -8.83 10.67 9.33
C GLU A 71 -10.30 10.70 8.89
N THR A 72 -11.20 11.20 9.73
CA THR A 72 -12.65 11.24 9.50
C THR A 72 -13.03 11.83 8.14
N ASP A 73 -12.36 12.91 7.71
CA ASP A 73 -12.60 13.53 6.40
C ASP A 73 -12.26 12.59 5.23
N LEU A 74 -11.19 11.80 5.35
CA LEU A 74 -10.79 10.83 4.34
C LEU A 74 -11.71 9.61 4.33
N VAL A 75 -12.19 9.18 5.49
CA VAL A 75 -13.22 8.12 5.59
C VAL A 75 -14.50 8.56 4.88
N ALA A 76 -14.96 9.79 5.13
CA ALA A 76 -16.14 10.35 4.45
C ALA A 76 -15.93 10.40 2.92
N LEU A 77 -14.72 10.77 2.49
CA LEU A 77 -14.35 10.80 1.07
C LEU A 77 -14.31 9.40 0.45
N SER A 78 -13.79 8.40 1.17
CA SER A 78 -13.81 7.00 0.74
C SER A 78 -15.23 6.49 0.60
N ARG A 79 -16.15 6.81 1.52
CA ARG A 79 -17.57 6.45 1.41
C ARG A 79 -18.22 7.06 0.17
N ARG A 80 -17.96 8.35 -0.10
CA ARG A 80 -18.40 9.01 -1.34
C ARG A 80 -17.87 8.30 -2.59
N ASN A 81 -16.61 7.88 -2.59
CA ASN A 81 -15.99 7.16 -3.69
C ASN A 81 -16.56 5.75 -3.87
N ILE A 82 -16.89 5.05 -2.79
CA ILE A 82 -17.59 3.75 -2.82
C ILE A 82 -18.92 3.90 -3.56
N GLU A 83 -19.74 4.89 -3.19
CA GLU A 83 -21.03 5.17 -3.82
C GLU A 83 -20.86 5.56 -5.30
N ALA A 84 -19.92 6.47 -5.62
CA ALA A 84 -19.68 6.96 -6.97
C ALA A 84 -19.28 5.85 -7.97
N ASN A 85 -18.76 4.72 -7.45
CA ASN A 85 -18.35 3.55 -8.23
C ASN A 85 -19.32 2.36 -8.10
N ALA A 86 -20.48 2.54 -7.44
CA ALA A 86 -21.49 1.48 -7.20
C ALA A 86 -20.91 0.24 -6.50
N LEU A 87 -20.00 0.44 -5.54
CA LEU A 87 -19.31 -0.63 -4.82
C LEU A 87 -19.84 -0.89 -3.40
N ALA A 88 -20.87 -0.18 -2.95
CA ALA A 88 -21.39 -0.25 -1.56
C ALA A 88 -21.81 -1.65 -1.10
N ALA A 89 -22.18 -2.54 -2.01
CA ALA A 89 -22.51 -3.94 -1.66
C ALA A 89 -21.31 -4.78 -1.23
N ARG A 90 -20.08 -4.34 -1.53
CA ARG A 90 -18.84 -5.14 -1.36
C ARG A 90 -17.69 -4.38 -0.71
N VAL A 91 -17.76 -3.07 -0.62
CA VAL A 91 -16.71 -2.22 -0.06
C VAL A 91 -17.28 -1.40 1.07
N GLU A 92 -16.60 -1.37 2.19
CA GLU A 92 -16.92 -0.54 3.34
C GLU A 92 -15.71 0.29 3.77
N ALA A 93 -15.96 1.46 4.38
CA ALA A 93 -14.91 2.29 4.97
C ALA A 93 -15.12 2.40 6.48
N VAL A 94 -14.11 1.97 7.22
CA VAL A 94 -14.04 1.93 8.69
C VAL A 94 -13.09 3.00 9.18
N GLU A 95 -13.58 3.88 10.06
CA GLU A 95 -12.73 4.84 10.76
C GLU A 95 -11.97 4.13 11.87
N ALA A 96 -10.65 4.02 11.72
CA ALA A 96 -9.81 3.34 12.70
C ALA A 96 -8.36 3.85 12.65
N ASP A 97 -7.82 4.22 13.80
CA ASP A 97 -6.37 4.29 13.96
C ASP A 97 -5.83 2.86 14.17
N ILE A 98 -5.29 2.27 13.11
CA ILE A 98 -4.82 0.88 13.11
C ILE A 98 -3.70 0.61 14.12
N LEU A 99 -2.99 1.63 14.59
CA LEU A 99 -1.97 1.51 15.63
C LEU A 99 -2.55 1.60 17.05
N ALA A 100 -3.76 2.12 17.22
CA ALA A 100 -4.41 2.18 18.52
C ALA A 100 -4.68 0.78 19.09
N ARG A 101 -4.62 0.68 20.41
CA ARG A 101 -4.84 -0.60 21.12
C ARG A 101 -6.28 -1.07 20.89
N GLY A 102 -6.45 -2.29 20.38
CA GLY A 102 -7.77 -2.89 20.18
C GLY A 102 -8.52 -2.44 18.92
N ALA A 103 -8.03 -1.46 18.16
CA ALA A 103 -8.73 -0.89 17.00
C ALA A 103 -9.16 -1.92 15.93
N LEU A 104 -8.44 -3.02 15.79
CA LEU A 104 -8.71 -4.07 14.81
C LEU A 104 -9.12 -5.41 15.47
N ALA A 105 -9.58 -5.41 16.74
CA ALA A 105 -9.88 -6.64 17.48
C ALA A 105 -10.97 -7.49 16.81
N ASP A 106 -12.01 -6.85 16.27
CA ASP A 106 -13.14 -7.49 15.60
C ASP A 106 -12.78 -8.08 14.24
N PHE A 107 -11.62 -7.72 13.70
CA PHE A 107 -11.12 -8.16 12.40
C PHE A 107 -10.01 -9.23 12.50
N ARG A 108 -9.80 -9.80 13.68
CA ARG A 108 -8.75 -10.82 13.88
C ARG A 108 -8.93 -11.99 12.90
N GLU A 109 -7.86 -12.28 12.15
CA GLU A 109 -7.81 -13.37 11.16
C GLU A 109 -9.00 -13.37 10.17
N ALA A 110 -9.46 -12.18 9.80
CA ALA A 110 -10.63 -12.01 8.93
C ALA A 110 -10.30 -11.94 7.44
N PHE A 111 -9.06 -11.58 7.07
CA PHE A 111 -8.70 -11.26 5.69
C PHE A 111 -7.77 -12.27 5.06
N ASP A 112 -7.97 -12.50 3.75
CA ASP A 112 -7.07 -13.30 2.90
C ASP A 112 -5.86 -12.48 2.46
N ALA A 113 -6.08 -11.17 2.23
CA ALA A 113 -5.03 -10.24 1.83
C ALA A 113 -5.13 -8.91 2.59
N VAL A 114 -3.97 -8.31 2.85
CA VAL A 114 -3.80 -6.94 3.30
C VAL A 114 -2.98 -6.19 2.25
N LEU A 115 -3.52 -5.07 1.77
CA LEU A 115 -2.81 -4.12 0.92
C LEU A 115 -2.47 -2.90 1.76
N THR A 116 -1.28 -2.34 1.60
CA THR A 116 -0.91 -1.15 2.35
C THR A 116 0.19 -0.32 1.71
N ASN A 117 0.02 0.98 1.78
CA ASN A 117 1.03 1.98 1.51
C ASN A 117 1.26 2.78 2.81
N PRO A 118 2.07 2.26 3.76
CA PRO A 118 2.27 2.91 5.04
C PRO A 118 2.79 4.34 4.87
N PRO A 119 2.43 5.28 5.77
CA PRO A 119 3.00 6.61 5.73
C PRO A 119 4.52 6.52 5.83
N PHE A 120 5.22 7.12 4.87
CA PHE A 120 6.66 7.29 4.96
C PHE A 120 6.92 8.39 6.01
N LEU A 121 7.26 8.00 7.21
CA LEU A 121 7.82 8.96 8.15
C LEU A 121 9.14 9.40 7.54
N GLU A 122 9.18 10.64 7.04
CA GLU A 122 10.43 11.22 6.61
C GLU A 122 11.37 11.17 7.81
N ALA A 123 12.40 10.33 7.74
CA ALA A 123 13.59 10.57 8.53
C ALA A 123 14.01 12.00 8.17
N ARG A 124 13.65 12.97 9.02
CA ARG A 124 14.21 14.31 8.90
C ARG A 124 15.71 14.11 8.86
N ARG A 125 16.30 14.14 7.68
CA ARG A 125 17.70 14.45 7.48
C ARG A 125 17.87 15.88 8.02
N THR A 126 17.83 16.01 9.32
CA THR A 126 18.38 17.17 10.02
C THR A 126 19.85 17.11 9.66
N ARG A 127 20.28 17.94 8.71
CA ARG A 127 21.69 18.31 8.60
C ARG A 127 22.07 18.75 10.01
N LEU A 128 22.72 17.86 10.73
CA LEU A 128 23.34 18.17 12.02
C LEU A 128 24.37 19.26 11.73
N SER A 129 23.99 20.50 12.01
CA SER A 129 24.95 21.56 12.22
C SER A 129 25.83 21.14 13.42
N PRO A 130 27.18 21.24 13.33
CA PRO A 130 28.08 20.65 14.34
C PRO A 130 28.08 21.33 15.71
N THR A 131 27.14 22.18 16.00
CA THR A 131 27.14 22.96 17.23
C THR A 131 25.79 22.90 17.95
N LYS A 132 25.48 21.76 18.53
CA LYS A 132 24.66 21.65 19.75
C LYS A 132 24.71 20.22 20.26
N ALA A 133 25.73 19.94 21.06
CA ALA A 133 25.68 18.84 22.02
C ALA A 133 24.59 19.18 23.05
N GLY A 134 23.64 18.28 23.24
CA GLY A 134 22.69 18.33 24.34
C GLY A 134 21.25 18.58 23.93
N ALA A 135 20.54 17.50 23.65
CA ALA A 135 19.16 17.22 24.06
C ALA A 135 18.67 15.98 23.29
N HIS A 136 18.32 14.95 24.01
CA HIS A 136 17.69 13.76 23.49
C HIS A 136 16.36 14.11 22.82
N ALA A 137 16.37 14.31 21.49
CA ALA A 137 15.20 14.12 20.68
C ALA A 137 15.37 12.74 20.04
N LEU A 138 14.82 11.73 20.68
CA LEU A 138 14.48 10.46 20.05
C LEU A 138 13.54 10.83 18.90
N GLY A 139 14.08 10.96 17.69
CA GLY A 139 13.30 10.90 16.48
C GLY A 139 12.51 9.60 16.53
N ALA A 140 11.19 9.68 16.31
CA ALA A 140 10.38 8.47 16.23
C ALA A 140 11.08 7.52 15.26
N ASP A 141 11.43 6.34 15.76
CA ASP A 141 12.11 5.31 15.00
C ASP A 141 11.14 4.81 13.92
N ASP A 142 11.38 5.20 12.67
CA ASP A 142 10.55 4.81 11.52
C ASP A 142 10.40 3.29 11.43
N GLY A 143 11.43 2.56 11.86
CA GLY A 143 11.43 1.10 11.96
C GLY A 143 10.42 0.59 12.98
N ALA A 144 10.35 1.20 14.16
CA ALA A 144 9.40 0.79 15.21
C ALA A 144 7.94 1.04 14.77
N SER A 145 7.68 2.12 14.06
CA SER A 145 6.35 2.43 13.50
C SER A 145 5.95 1.43 12.41
N LEU A 146 6.83 1.09 11.46
CA LEU A 146 6.58 0.11 10.41
C LEU A 146 6.44 -1.30 10.99
N GLU A 147 7.23 -1.66 12.00
CA GLU A 147 7.07 -2.94 12.71
C GLU A 147 5.70 -3.06 13.37
N ALA A 148 5.24 -2.00 14.05
CA ALA A 148 3.92 -1.96 14.65
C ALA A 148 2.81 -2.11 13.59
N TRP A 149 2.97 -1.45 12.44
CA TRP A 149 2.07 -1.56 11.30
C TRP A 149 2.00 -3.00 10.76
N MET A 150 3.14 -3.63 10.51
CA MET A 150 3.21 -5.01 10.04
C MET A 150 2.66 -6.01 11.07
N ARG A 151 2.81 -5.74 12.36
CA ARG A 151 2.18 -6.52 13.44
C ARG A 151 0.65 -6.44 13.36
N ARG A 152 0.09 -5.27 13.10
CA ARG A 152 -1.35 -5.10 12.90
C ARG A 152 -1.84 -5.80 11.64
N ALA A 153 -1.14 -5.65 10.53
CA ALA A 153 -1.43 -6.38 9.29
C ALA A 153 -1.46 -7.90 9.53
N ALA A 154 -0.45 -8.44 10.24
CA ALA A 154 -0.42 -9.86 10.57
C ALA A 154 -1.57 -10.30 11.49
N SER A 155 -2.05 -9.44 12.41
CA SER A 155 -3.12 -9.80 13.35
C SER A 155 -4.47 -10.01 12.67
N ILE A 156 -4.75 -9.29 11.59
CA ILE A 156 -6.02 -9.37 10.86
C ILE A 156 -5.99 -10.34 9.68
N LEU A 157 -4.81 -10.75 9.23
CA LEU A 157 -4.67 -11.78 8.21
C LEU A 157 -4.97 -13.17 8.77
N LYS A 158 -5.67 -13.98 7.99
CA LYS A 158 -5.81 -15.42 8.23
C LYS A 158 -4.44 -16.10 8.25
N PRO A 159 -4.32 -17.30 8.85
CA PRO A 159 -3.16 -18.16 8.61
C PRO A 159 -2.92 -18.34 7.11
N ARG A 160 -1.68 -18.17 6.65
CA ARG A 160 -1.30 -18.20 5.23
C ARG A 160 -1.84 -17.04 4.39
N GLY A 161 -2.57 -16.09 4.96
CA GLY A 161 -2.97 -14.85 4.29
C GLY A 161 -1.74 -14.03 3.87
N GLN A 162 -1.92 -13.14 2.91
CA GLN A 162 -0.83 -12.43 2.25
C GLN A 162 -0.89 -10.94 2.55
N VAL A 163 0.25 -10.34 2.80
CA VAL A 163 0.41 -8.87 2.80
C VAL A 163 1.09 -8.44 1.52
N VAL A 164 0.61 -7.36 0.93
CA VAL A 164 1.30 -6.65 -0.15
C VAL A 164 1.49 -5.20 0.28
N MET A 165 2.72 -4.75 0.23
CA MET A 165 3.10 -3.39 0.62
C MET A 165 3.92 -2.73 -0.48
N ILE A 166 3.69 -1.44 -0.70
CA ILE A 166 4.60 -0.59 -1.46
C ILE A 166 5.36 0.31 -0.49
N HIS A 167 6.65 0.50 -0.71
CA HIS A 167 7.50 1.34 0.11
C HIS A 167 8.65 1.95 -0.71
N ARG A 168 9.42 2.85 -0.12
CA ARG A 168 10.65 3.38 -0.74
C ARG A 168 11.68 2.26 -0.87
N ALA A 169 12.39 2.23 -1.99
CA ALA A 169 13.42 1.21 -2.24
C ALA A 169 14.62 1.33 -1.29
N ASP A 170 14.99 2.56 -0.91
CA ASP A 170 16.10 2.85 0.01
C ASP A 170 15.81 2.43 1.48
N SER A 171 14.59 2.05 1.78
CA SER A 171 14.17 1.57 3.11
C SER A 171 14.07 0.05 3.20
N ILE A 172 14.68 -0.69 2.27
CA ILE A 172 14.57 -2.15 2.19
C ILE A 172 14.95 -2.86 3.49
N GLU A 173 15.98 -2.41 4.20
CA GLU A 173 16.41 -2.99 5.47
C GLU A 173 15.31 -2.87 6.53
N THR A 174 14.71 -1.69 6.66
CA THR A 174 13.59 -1.42 7.59
C THR A 174 12.37 -2.27 7.24
N VAL A 175 12.06 -2.40 5.95
CA VAL A 175 10.95 -3.23 5.44
C VAL A 175 11.16 -4.69 5.81
N LEU A 176 12.33 -5.26 5.53
CA LEU A 176 12.62 -6.65 5.84
C LEU A 176 12.62 -6.92 7.34
N ALA A 177 13.18 -6.01 8.14
CA ALA A 177 13.15 -6.10 9.60
C ALA A 177 11.71 -6.09 10.16
N ALA A 178 10.84 -5.21 9.66
CA ALA A 178 9.44 -5.13 10.08
C ALA A 178 8.62 -6.38 9.73
N MET A 179 8.98 -7.08 8.65
CA MET A 179 8.32 -8.31 8.22
C MET A 179 8.86 -9.57 8.92
N HIS A 180 10.08 -9.49 9.47
CA HIS A 180 10.75 -10.64 10.09
C HIS A 180 9.92 -11.28 11.20
N GLY A 181 9.95 -12.63 11.29
CA GLY A 181 9.24 -13.41 12.30
C GLY A 181 7.72 -13.50 12.14
N ARG A 182 7.11 -12.71 11.21
CA ARG A 182 5.66 -12.71 10.94
C ARG A 182 5.32 -13.23 9.56
N PHE A 183 6.14 -12.86 8.58
CA PHE A 183 5.95 -13.18 7.17
C PHE A 183 7.19 -13.89 6.63
N GLY A 184 6.97 -14.85 5.74
CA GLY A 184 8.02 -15.52 4.95
C GLY A 184 7.54 -15.71 3.52
N SER A 185 8.32 -16.46 2.72
CA SER A 185 8.13 -16.52 1.26
C SER A 185 8.02 -15.11 0.67
N LEU A 186 8.90 -14.22 1.15
CA LEU A 186 8.89 -12.82 0.71
C LEU A 186 9.23 -12.76 -0.78
N ARG A 187 8.47 -11.96 -1.52
CA ARG A 187 8.73 -11.68 -2.92
C ARG A 187 8.85 -10.18 -3.11
N LEU A 188 9.96 -9.77 -3.69
CA LEU A 188 10.32 -8.37 -3.89
C LEU A 188 10.27 -8.04 -5.38
N ARG A 189 9.75 -6.87 -5.71
CA ARG A 189 9.84 -6.31 -7.06
C ARG A 189 10.22 -4.83 -6.96
N PHE A 190 11.38 -4.48 -7.49
CA PHE A 190 11.85 -3.10 -7.51
C PHE A 190 11.23 -2.33 -8.66
N ILE A 191 10.95 -1.05 -8.43
CA ILE A 191 10.35 -0.15 -9.40
C ILE A 191 11.33 0.96 -9.69
N HIS A 192 11.74 1.04 -10.95
CA HIS A 192 12.69 2.00 -11.46
C HIS A 192 11.96 3.09 -12.26
N PRO A 193 12.34 4.36 -12.14
CA PRO A 193 11.72 5.42 -12.94
C PRO A 193 12.06 5.23 -14.42
N ARG A 194 13.33 4.88 -14.75
CA ARG A 194 13.81 4.54 -16.11
C ARG A 194 14.81 3.40 -16.05
N ALA A 195 15.04 2.76 -17.18
CA ALA A 195 16.10 1.76 -17.31
C ALA A 195 17.47 2.40 -17.00
N GLY A 196 18.27 1.72 -16.15
CA GLY A 196 19.59 2.20 -15.72
C GLY A 196 19.57 3.22 -14.58
N GLU A 197 18.41 3.71 -14.14
CA GLU A 197 18.28 4.54 -12.94
C GLU A 197 18.05 3.68 -11.69
N ASP A 198 18.37 4.21 -10.51
CA ASP A 198 18.15 3.53 -9.24
C ASP A 198 16.65 3.29 -8.98
N ALA A 199 16.33 2.21 -8.29
CA ALA A 199 14.96 1.92 -7.88
C ALA A 199 14.46 2.98 -6.90
N ILE A 200 13.24 3.46 -7.12
CA ILE A 200 12.58 4.44 -6.25
C ILE A 200 11.53 3.83 -5.32
N ARG A 201 10.97 2.68 -5.71
CA ARG A 201 9.98 1.95 -4.92
C ARG A 201 10.30 0.46 -4.88
N LEU A 202 9.76 -0.16 -3.84
CA LEU A 202 9.78 -1.58 -3.61
C LEU A 202 8.34 -2.05 -3.38
N LEU A 203 7.87 -2.98 -4.19
CA LEU A 203 6.72 -3.82 -3.85
C LEU A 203 7.22 -5.06 -3.13
N VAL A 204 6.62 -5.38 -2.01
CA VAL A 204 6.90 -6.60 -1.27
C VAL A 204 5.61 -7.35 -0.97
N GLN A 205 5.59 -8.64 -1.27
CA GLN A 205 4.57 -9.59 -0.86
C GLN A 205 5.15 -10.53 0.19
N GLY A 206 4.36 -10.86 1.21
CA GLY A 206 4.75 -11.83 2.23
C GLY A 206 3.57 -12.69 2.67
N VAL A 207 3.84 -13.94 3.05
CA VAL A 207 2.84 -14.91 3.50
C VAL A 207 2.93 -15.07 5.02
N LYS A 208 1.81 -14.78 5.74
CA LYS A 208 1.74 -14.92 7.20
C LYS A 208 2.11 -16.32 7.66
N GLY A 209 3.05 -16.42 8.61
CA GLY A 209 3.50 -17.68 9.21
C GLY A 209 4.31 -18.58 8.28
N SER A 210 4.65 -18.15 7.07
CA SER A 210 5.57 -18.89 6.21
C SER A 210 7.01 -18.78 6.70
N ARG A 211 7.81 -19.81 6.42
CA ARG A 211 9.27 -19.84 6.60
C ARG A 211 10.00 -20.01 5.26
N GLY A 212 9.28 -19.90 4.15
CA GLY A 212 9.87 -20.02 2.83
C GLY A 212 10.88 -18.89 2.54
N PRO A 213 11.80 -19.12 1.59
CA PRO A 213 12.87 -18.19 1.26
C PRO A 213 12.33 -16.89 0.62
N LEU A 214 13.17 -15.85 0.66
CA LEU A 214 12.96 -14.62 -0.08
C LEU A 214 13.35 -14.84 -1.55
N ALA A 215 12.58 -14.22 -2.46
CA ALA A 215 12.90 -14.15 -3.88
C ALA A 215 12.74 -12.70 -4.39
N ILE A 216 13.60 -12.33 -5.33
CA ILE A 216 13.57 -11.03 -6.00
C ILE A 216 13.18 -11.27 -7.44
N GLY A 217 12.07 -10.67 -7.86
CA GLY A 217 11.57 -10.74 -9.23
C GLY A 217 12.21 -9.71 -10.15
N SER A 218 11.88 -9.79 -11.43
CA SER A 218 12.32 -8.83 -12.44
C SER A 218 11.85 -7.41 -12.07
N PRO A 219 12.65 -6.37 -12.31
CA PRO A 219 12.26 -5.00 -12.03
C PRO A 219 11.08 -4.55 -12.90
N LEU A 220 10.32 -3.57 -12.41
CA LEU A 220 9.36 -2.82 -13.22
C LEU A 220 9.98 -1.46 -13.57
N VAL A 221 10.08 -1.15 -14.84
CA VAL A 221 10.50 0.17 -15.33
C VAL A 221 9.26 0.97 -15.70
N LEU A 222 9.13 2.19 -15.14
CA LEU A 222 7.93 3.01 -15.36
C LEU A 222 7.94 3.74 -16.69
N HIS A 223 9.07 4.36 -17.05
CA HIS A 223 9.14 5.25 -18.20
C HIS A 223 10.21 4.86 -19.19
N GLU A 224 9.92 5.08 -20.47
CA GLU A 224 10.87 5.09 -21.56
C GLU A 224 11.78 6.31 -21.47
N ALA A 225 12.83 6.35 -22.30
CA ALA A 225 13.77 7.47 -22.34
C ALA A 225 13.11 8.82 -22.67
N ASP A 226 12.02 8.80 -23.42
CA ASP A 226 11.24 10.00 -23.82
C ASP A 226 10.22 10.44 -22.74
N GLY A 227 10.15 9.76 -21.61
CA GLY A 227 9.27 10.07 -20.48
C GLY A 227 7.85 9.49 -20.55
N ARG A 228 7.47 8.82 -21.66
CA ARG A 228 6.20 8.07 -21.72
C ARG A 228 6.28 6.83 -20.83
N PHE A 229 5.14 6.33 -20.37
CA PHE A 229 5.12 5.03 -19.71
C PHE A 229 5.59 3.93 -20.65
N THR A 230 6.32 2.94 -20.09
CA THR A 230 6.54 1.67 -20.79
C THR A 230 5.22 0.97 -21.07
N ALA A 231 5.18 0.07 -22.03
CA ALA A 231 3.97 -0.68 -22.36
C ALA A 231 3.40 -1.43 -21.13
N GLU A 232 4.26 -2.00 -20.27
CA GLU A 232 3.86 -2.67 -19.03
C GLU A 232 3.25 -1.67 -18.04
N ALA A 233 3.94 -0.55 -17.77
CA ALA A 233 3.45 0.47 -16.85
C ALA A 233 2.14 1.11 -17.33
N GLN A 234 2.01 1.38 -18.63
CA GLN A 234 0.79 1.89 -19.23
C GLN A 234 -0.38 0.91 -19.03
N ALA A 235 -0.18 -0.37 -19.32
CA ALA A 235 -1.21 -1.38 -19.14
C ALA A 235 -1.66 -1.51 -17.68
N ILE A 236 -0.73 -1.37 -16.72
CA ILE A 236 -1.02 -1.35 -15.28
C ILE A 236 -1.85 -0.11 -14.93
N HIS A 237 -1.45 1.09 -15.37
CA HIS A 237 -2.18 2.34 -15.08
C HIS A 237 -3.59 2.37 -15.69
N GLU A 238 -3.78 1.68 -16.81
CA GLU A 238 -5.10 1.48 -17.40
C GLU A 238 -5.89 0.33 -16.75
N GLY A 239 -5.31 -0.39 -15.80
CA GLY A 239 -5.91 -1.53 -15.11
C GLY A 239 -6.13 -2.74 -16.04
N ARG A 240 -5.35 -2.85 -17.12
CA ARG A 240 -5.37 -3.98 -18.09
C ARG A 240 -4.34 -5.06 -17.75
N ALA A 241 -3.37 -4.74 -16.91
CA ALA A 241 -2.34 -5.68 -16.47
C ALA A 241 -2.24 -5.71 -14.94
N ARG A 242 -1.75 -6.83 -14.42
CA ARG A 242 -1.43 -7.06 -13.01
C ARG A 242 0.07 -7.18 -12.83
N ILE A 243 0.55 -6.94 -11.63
CA ILE A 243 1.93 -7.16 -11.24
C ILE A 243 2.03 -8.54 -10.59
N ALA A 244 2.64 -9.50 -11.29
CA ALA A 244 2.96 -10.80 -10.72
C ALA A 244 4.28 -10.74 -9.95
N PHE A 245 4.37 -11.47 -8.83
CA PHE A 245 5.61 -11.65 -8.06
C PHE A 245 6.36 -12.94 -8.44
N SER A 246 5.73 -13.79 -9.22
CA SER A 246 6.34 -15.02 -9.78
C SER A 246 6.13 -15.02 -11.29
N PRO A 247 7.06 -15.59 -12.05
CA PRO A 247 6.84 -15.84 -13.46
C PRO A 247 5.68 -16.81 -13.67
#